data_7d7abe70f72127578647fd4a5aa2fbf1
#
_entry.id   7d7abe70f72127578647fd4a5aa2fbf1
#
_cell.length_a   1.000
_cell.length_b   1.000
_cell.length_c   1.000
_cell.angle_alpha   90.00
_cell.angle_beta   90.00
_cell.angle_gamma   90.00
#
_symmetry.space_group_name_H-M   'P 1'
#
loop_
_entity.id
_entity.type
_entity.pdbx_description
1 polymer ?
#
loop_
_entity_poly.entity_id
_entity_poly.type
_entity_poly.pdbx_seq_one_letter_code
_entity_poly.pdbx_strand_id
1 'polypeptide(L)'
;MYTNLRPASGLLPFQQGGLDSLCGLYSIINAERIVNRSSDWETQQLFDDLIHFLARRGLLSKLLIGGIIHTQMLLILDKVVGKQRISDVRVPWRGVPNPDLTTFWKSMQWFLDGTPGRAIILGLQGFHDHWTVIESITERSIFLYDSARIKRLPRARCTTVYATWKRKHLLLPAQTYFLSNEVTDEQSNW
;
A
#
# COMPACT_ATOMS: atom_id res chain seq x y z
N MET A 1 -9.79 12.39 -23.90
CA MET A 1 -10.19 13.32 -22.83
C MET A 1 -9.45 12.89 -21.56
N TYR A 2 -8.54 13.71 -21.04
CA TYR A 2 -7.92 13.45 -19.75
C TYR A 2 -8.89 13.92 -18.67
N THR A 3 -9.65 12.99 -18.12
CA THR A 3 -10.36 13.27 -16.86
C THR A 3 -9.29 13.53 -15.80
N ASN A 4 -9.26 14.74 -15.27
CA ASN A 4 -8.54 15.06 -14.05
C ASN A 4 -9.14 14.19 -12.95
N LEU A 5 -8.53 13.02 -12.71
CA LEU A 5 -8.84 12.17 -11.58
C LEU A 5 -8.41 12.96 -10.33
N ARG A 6 -9.36 13.71 -9.75
CA ARG A 6 -9.21 14.16 -8.36
C ARG A 6 -9.13 12.92 -7.48
N PRO A 7 -8.34 12.95 -6.39
CA PRO A 7 -8.35 11.89 -5.39
C PRO A 7 -9.80 11.49 -5.10
N ALA A 8 -10.11 10.21 -5.19
CA ALA A 8 -11.48 9.72 -5.01
C ALA A 8 -12.08 10.13 -3.65
N SER A 9 -11.22 10.44 -2.67
CA SER A 9 -11.59 10.86 -1.32
C SER A 9 -11.62 12.39 -1.11
N GLY A 10 -10.98 13.18 -1.98
CA GLY A 10 -10.73 14.61 -1.71
C GLY A 10 -9.76 14.88 -0.55
N LEU A 11 -9.27 13.83 0.13
CA LEU A 11 -8.35 13.88 1.25
C LEU A 11 -6.89 13.86 0.74
N LEU A 12 -5.97 14.48 1.49
CA LEU A 12 -4.54 14.41 1.20
C LEU A 12 -3.88 13.30 2.03
N PRO A 13 -2.84 12.62 1.48
CA PRO A 13 -2.10 11.62 2.24
C PRO A 13 -1.33 12.27 3.39
N PHE A 14 -1.26 11.58 4.52
CA PHE A 14 -0.32 11.93 5.58
C PHE A 14 1.11 11.72 5.08
N GLN A 15 1.98 12.70 5.38
CA GLN A 15 3.35 12.73 4.90
C GLN A 15 4.31 12.29 6.01
N GLN A 16 5.28 11.45 5.65
CA GLN A 16 6.38 11.11 6.55
C GLN A 16 7.37 12.26 6.70
N GLY A 17 8.13 12.24 7.79
CA GLY A 17 9.25 13.17 8.00
C GLY A 17 10.45 12.87 7.07
N GLY A 18 11.36 13.84 6.96
CA GLY A 18 12.56 13.67 6.14
C GLY A 18 13.68 12.86 6.81
N LEU A 19 13.52 12.50 8.09
CA LEU A 19 14.55 11.83 8.90
C LEU A 19 14.11 10.46 9.43
N ASP A 20 12.90 10.02 9.12
CA ASP A 20 12.38 8.74 9.55
C ASP A 20 12.22 7.76 8.39
N SER A 21 12.22 6.47 8.70
CA SER A 21 11.97 5.38 7.76
C SER A 21 10.57 4.78 7.93
N LEU A 22 9.58 5.59 8.28
CA LEU A 22 8.22 5.15 8.64
C LEU A 22 7.27 5.02 7.44
N CYS A 23 7.77 4.98 6.19
CA CYS A 23 6.92 4.84 5.00
C CYS A 23 5.90 3.71 5.11
N GLY A 24 6.26 2.58 5.75
CA GLY A 24 5.34 1.47 5.97
C GLY A 24 4.20 1.81 6.93
N LEU A 25 4.45 2.54 8.04
CA LEU A 25 3.38 2.99 8.95
C LEU A 25 2.46 4.00 8.24
N TYR A 26 3.05 4.96 7.54
CA TYR A 26 2.28 5.93 6.76
C TYR A 26 1.47 5.26 5.65
N SER A 27 1.98 4.19 5.03
CA SER A 27 1.21 3.43 4.05
C SER A 27 0.01 2.72 4.69
N ILE A 28 0.15 2.19 5.90
CA ILE A 28 -0.98 1.58 6.63
C ILE A 28 -2.06 2.61 6.90
N ILE A 29 -1.73 3.76 7.54
CA ILE A 29 -2.72 4.78 7.87
C ILE A 29 -3.35 5.42 6.63
N ASN A 30 -2.58 5.63 5.58
CA ASN A 30 -3.06 6.17 4.31
C ASN A 30 -3.98 5.18 3.58
N ALA A 31 -3.69 3.88 3.63
CA ALA A 31 -4.55 2.85 3.05
C ALA A 31 -5.87 2.72 3.83
N GLU A 32 -5.82 2.69 5.16
CA GLU A 32 -6.99 2.67 6.03
C GLU A 32 -7.88 3.89 5.78
N ARG A 33 -7.27 5.06 5.60
CA ARG A 33 -7.98 6.31 5.29
C ARG A 33 -8.73 6.23 3.96
N ILE A 34 -8.18 5.59 2.94
CA ILE A 34 -8.88 5.34 1.67
C ILE A 34 -10.03 4.36 1.87
N VAL A 35 -9.80 3.25 2.57
CA VAL A 35 -10.77 2.16 2.75
C VAL A 35 -11.97 2.65 3.56
N ASN A 36 -11.75 3.39 4.65
CA ASN A 36 -12.79 3.81 5.59
C ASN A 36 -13.25 5.26 5.42
N ARG A 37 -12.55 6.06 4.61
CA ARG A 37 -12.73 7.51 4.55
C ARG A 37 -12.53 8.18 5.91
N SER A 38 -11.60 7.66 6.70
CA SER A 38 -11.34 8.11 8.06
C SER A 38 -10.96 9.58 8.12
N SER A 39 -11.45 10.27 9.14
CA SER A 39 -11.09 11.65 9.47
C SER A 39 -9.62 11.75 9.90
N ASP A 40 -9.09 12.96 9.97
CA ASP A 40 -7.73 13.21 10.46
C ASP A 40 -7.55 12.71 11.89
N TRP A 41 -8.57 12.88 12.75
CA TRP A 41 -8.56 12.42 14.13
C TRP A 41 -8.50 10.88 14.25
N GLU A 42 -9.34 10.16 13.51
CA GLU A 42 -9.34 8.69 13.50
C GLU A 42 -8.02 8.13 12.97
N THR A 43 -7.46 8.78 11.94
CA THR A 43 -6.15 8.41 11.39
C THR A 43 -5.02 8.66 12.39
N GLN A 44 -5.08 9.77 13.15
CA GLN A 44 -4.12 10.05 14.24
C GLN A 44 -4.22 8.99 15.34
N GLN A 45 -5.43 8.60 15.75
CA GLN A 45 -5.61 7.52 16.74
C GLN A 45 -5.00 6.20 16.28
N LEU A 46 -5.19 5.83 15.00
CA LEU A 46 -4.54 4.64 14.45
C LEU A 46 -3.02 4.77 14.47
N PHE A 47 -2.47 5.92 14.12
CA PHE A 47 -1.03 6.15 14.17
C PHE A 47 -0.49 5.99 15.61
N ASP A 48 -1.17 6.55 16.60
CA ASP A 48 -0.79 6.44 18.01
C ASP A 48 -0.84 4.96 18.47
N ASP A 49 -1.88 4.21 18.09
CA ASP A 49 -1.99 2.77 18.37
C ASP A 49 -0.81 1.98 17.76
N LEU A 50 -0.42 2.30 16.55
CA LEU A 50 0.73 1.70 15.86
C LEU A 50 2.04 1.99 16.61
N ILE A 51 2.27 3.23 17.00
CA ILE A 51 3.46 3.63 17.77
C ILE A 51 3.50 2.93 19.14
N HIS A 52 2.38 2.91 19.87
CA HIS A 52 2.28 2.22 21.16
C HIS A 52 2.50 0.71 21.03
N PHE A 53 1.95 0.08 20.00
CA PHE A 53 2.16 -1.35 19.73
C PHE A 53 3.63 -1.67 19.49
N LEU A 54 4.32 -0.87 18.68
CA LEU A 54 5.73 -1.03 18.36
C LEU A 54 6.64 -0.75 19.57
N ALA A 55 6.31 0.28 20.35
CA ALA A 55 7.05 0.62 21.56
C ALA A 55 6.99 -0.52 22.59
N ARG A 56 5.79 -1.06 22.87
CA ARG A 56 5.60 -2.20 23.79
C ARG A 56 6.35 -3.46 23.36
N ARG A 57 6.65 -3.62 22.07
CA ARG A 57 7.42 -4.74 21.53
C ARG A 57 8.92 -4.47 21.41
N GLY A 58 9.39 -3.27 21.80
CA GLY A 58 10.78 -2.87 21.65
C GLY A 58 11.22 -2.72 20.19
N LEU A 59 10.28 -2.55 19.26
CA LEU A 59 10.56 -2.48 17.82
C LEU A 59 10.69 -1.04 17.30
N LEU A 60 10.17 -0.05 18.03
CA LEU A 60 10.03 1.32 17.53
C LEU A 60 11.35 1.91 17.06
N SER A 61 12.41 1.86 17.86
CA SER A 61 13.72 2.43 17.50
C SER A 61 14.30 1.80 16.24
N LYS A 62 14.17 0.47 16.11
CA LYS A 62 14.64 -0.27 14.94
C LYS A 62 13.89 0.16 13.67
N LEU A 63 12.58 0.38 13.78
CA LEU A 63 11.73 0.74 12.65
C LEU A 63 11.90 2.20 12.25
N LEU A 64 12.14 3.11 13.20
CA LEU A 64 12.46 4.51 12.91
C LEU A 64 13.69 4.64 12.00
N ILE A 65 14.69 3.77 12.18
CA ILE A 65 15.95 3.80 11.43
C ILE A 65 15.90 2.93 10.17
N GLY A 66 15.38 1.72 10.30
CA GLY A 66 15.49 0.68 9.25
C GLY A 66 14.19 0.41 8.47
N GLY A 67 13.11 1.09 8.80
CA GLY A 67 11.79 0.86 8.15
C GLY A 67 11.13 -0.46 8.53
N ILE A 68 9.98 -0.72 7.93
CA ILE A 68 9.17 -1.93 8.15
C ILE A 68 9.49 -2.96 7.07
N ILE A 69 9.81 -4.19 7.48
CA ILE A 69 9.93 -5.32 6.57
C ILE A 69 8.57 -6.03 6.39
N HIS A 70 8.46 -6.86 5.36
CA HIS A 70 7.23 -7.59 4.99
C HIS A 70 6.56 -8.35 6.16
N THR A 71 7.34 -9.08 6.97
CA THR A 71 6.80 -9.85 8.12
C THR A 71 6.22 -8.95 9.20
N GLN A 72 6.81 -7.78 9.41
CA GLN A 72 6.30 -6.79 10.36
C GLN A 72 5.04 -6.09 9.82
N MET A 73 4.98 -5.82 8.53
CA MET A 73 3.79 -5.29 7.88
C MET A 73 2.59 -6.21 8.10
N LEU A 74 2.74 -7.52 7.85
CA LEU A 74 1.70 -8.52 8.11
C LEU A 74 1.26 -8.53 9.58
N LEU A 75 2.23 -8.53 10.51
CA LEU A 75 1.95 -8.52 11.94
C LEU A 75 1.13 -7.30 12.36
N ILE A 76 1.49 -6.13 11.85
CA ILE A 76 0.81 -4.88 12.18
C ILE A 76 -0.61 -4.86 11.59
N LEU A 77 -0.76 -5.25 10.34
CA LEU A 77 -2.07 -5.34 9.71
C LEU A 77 -3.00 -6.32 10.44
N ASP A 78 -2.50 -7.46 10.91
CA ASP A 78 -3.27 -8.44 11.67
C ASP A 78 -3.60 -7.95 13.11
N LYS A 79 -2.63 -7.39 13.83
CA LYS A 79 -2.77 -7.14 15.28
C LYS A 79 -3.26 -5.75 15.66
N VAL A 80 -3.03 -4.73 14.83
CA VAL A 80 -3.38 -3.34 15.13
C VAL A 80 -4.54 -2.87 14.29
N VAL A 81 -4.45 -3.07 12.98
CA VAL A 81 -5.54 -2.70 12.07
C VAL A 81 -6.72 -3.65 12.27
N GLY A 82 -6.46 -4.96 12.18
CA GLY A 82 -7.42 -6.03 12.47
C GLY A 82 -8.75 -5.91 11.70
N LYS A 83 -9.62 -6.87 11.90
CA LYS A 83 -10.92 -6.94 11.22
C LYS A 83 -11.90 -5.79 11.58
N GLN A 84 -11.64 -5.06 12.65
CA GLN A 84 -12.50 -3.93 13.05
C GLN A 84 -12.34 -2.70 12.15
N ARG A 85 -11.15 -2.53 11.55
CA ARG A 85 -10.85 -1.40 10.66
C ARG A 85 -10.79 -1.82 9.19
N ILE A 86 -10.20 -2.97 8.89
CA ILE A 86 -10.13 -3.52 7.54
C ILE A 86 -10.53 -5.00 7.61
N SER A 87 -11.68 -5.34 7.05
CA SER A 87 -12.28 -6.68 7.18
C SER A 87 -11.53 -7.74 6.38
N ASP A 88 -10.89 -7.36 5.27
CA ASP A 88 -10.17 -8.26 4.39
C ASP A 88 -8.78 -7.72 4.01
N VAL A 89 -7.75 -8.54 4.26
CA VAL A 89 -6.36 -8.27 3.90
C VAL A 89 -5.82 -9.48 3.15
N ARG A 90 -5.58 -9.33 1.86
CA ARG A 90 -5.04 -10.40 1.00
C ARG A 90 -3.64 -10.06 0.49
N VAL A 91 -2.81 -11.09 0.38
CA VAL A 91 -1.48 -11.03 -0.25
C VAL A 91 -1.44 -12.10 -1.35
N PRO A 92 -2.05 -11.84 -2.51
CA PRO A 92 -2.33 -12.89 -3.52
C PRO A 92 -1.07 -13.59 -4.04
N TRP A 93 0.06 -12.88 -4.02
CA TRP A 93 1.33 -13.37 -4.59
C TRP A 93 2.33 -13.86 -3.53
N ARG A 94 1.87 -14.04 -2.28
CA ARG A 94 2.72 -14.57 -1.21
C ARG A 94 2.95 -16.06 -1.39
N GLY A 95 4.22 -16.48 -1.43
CA GLY A 95 4.58 -17.89 -1.54
C GLY A 95 4.37 -18.52 -2.91
N VAL A 96 4.03 -17.72 -3.92
CA VAL A 96 3.91 -18.15 -5.31
C VAL A 96 4.95 -17.44 -6.19
N PRO A 97 5.28 -17.96 -7.38
CA PRO A 97 6.19 -17.29 -8.31
C PRO A 97 5.71 -15.89 -8.65
N ASN A 98 6.66 -14.94 -8.80
CA ASN A 98 6.32 -13.59 -9.22
C ASN A 98 5.64 -13.59 -10.58
N PRO A 99 4.49 -12.95 -10.72
CA PRO A 99 3.81 -12.80 -12.00
C PRO A 99 4.59 -11.87 -12.92
N ASP A 100 4.35 -11.98 -14.23
CA ASP A 100 4.81 -10.93 -15.15
C ASP A 100 4.10 -9.60 -14.86
N LEU A 101 4.69 -8.50 -15.36
CA LEU A 101 4.16 -7.16 -15.09
C LEU A 101 2.71 -6.99 -15.58
N THR A 102 2.33 -7.63 -16.68
CA THR A 102 0.98 -7.47 -17.25
C THR A 102 -0.08 -8.15 -16.39
N THR A 103 0.18 -9.37 -15.96
CA THR A 103 -0.68 -10.12 -15.04
C THR A 103 -0.82 -9.40 -13.70
N PHE A 104 0.31 -8.96 -13.12
CA PHE A 104 0.29 -8.20 -11.87
C PHE A 104 -0.46 -6.87 -11.99
N TRP A 105 -0.25 -6.14 -13.09
CA TRP A 105 -0.92 -4.88 -13.34
C TRP A 105 -2.43 -5.03 -13.44
N LYS A 106 -2.89 -6.04 -14.21
CA LYS A 106 -4.31 -6.33 -14.38
C LYS A 106 -4.99 -6.76 -13.08
N SER A 107 -4.32 -7.55 -12.23
CA SER A 107 -4.87 -7.94 -10.93
C SER A 107 -5.11 -6.74 -10.01
N MET A 108 -4.18 -5.78 -10.00
CA MET A 108 -4.35 -4.53 -9.24
C MET A 108 -5.46 -3.65 -9.83
N GLN A 109 -5.54 -3.54 -11.18
CA GLN A 109 -6.62 -2.81 -11.85
C GLN A 109 -7.98 -3.40 -11.49
N TRP A 110 -8.14 -4.71 -11.67
CA TRP A 110 -9.39 -5.41 -11.38
C TRP A 110 -9.82 -5.22 -9.92
N PHE A 111 -8.88 -5.32 -8.98
CA PHE A 111 -9.20 -5.12 -7.57
C PHE A 111 -9.68 -3.70 -7.25
N LEU A 112 -9.09 -2.67 -7.87
CA LEU A 112 -9.45 -1.27 -7.62
C LEU A 112 -10.60 -0.76 -8.52
N ASP A 113 -11.04 -1.55 -9.51
CA ASP A 113 -11.96 -1.09 -10.54
C ASP A 113 -13.35 -0.76 -9.98
N GLY A 114 -13.60 0.55 -9.89
CA GLY A 114 -14.93 1.09 -9.57
C GLY A 114 -15.49 0.85 -8.18
N THR A 115 -14.81 0.12 -7.32
CA THR A 115 -15.30 -0.26 -6.00
C THR A 115 -14.72 0.64 -4.91
N PRO A 116 -15.54 1.48 -4.23
CA PRO A 116 -15.11 2.25 -3.07
C PRO A 116 -14.66 1.34 -1.92
N GLY A 117 -13.85 1.86 -1.01
CA GLY A 117 -13.42 1.09 0.17
C GLY A 117 -12.36 0.05 -0.12
N ARG A 118 -11.60 0.21 -1.20
CA ARG A 118 -10.46 -0.64 -1.56
C ARG A 118 -9.17 0.19 -1.67
N ALA A 119 -8.07 -0.38 -1.20
CA ALA A 119 -6.73 0.19 -1.33
C ALA A 119 -5.69 -0.92 -1.53
N ILE A 120 -4.56 -0.59 -2.12
CA ILE A 120 -3.43 -1.51 -2.24
C ILE A 120 -2.20 -0.86 -1.61
N ILE A 121 -1.58 -1.55 -0.62
CA ILE A 121 -0.23 -1.21 -0.17
C ILE A 121 0.76 -1.95 -1.07
N LEU A 122 1.70 -1.23 -1.66
CA LEU A 122 2.68 -1.74 -2.61
C LEU A 122 4.10 -1.55 -2.07
N GLY A 123 4.88 -2.63 -2.02
CA GLY A 123 6.32 -2.56 -1.82
C GLY A 123 7.04 -2.21 -3.13
N LEU A 124 7.96 -1.26 -3.05
CA LEU A 124 8.80 -0.80 -4.16
C LEU A 124 10.28 -1.02 -3.84
N GLN A 125 11.06 -1.38 -4.86
CA GLN A 125 12.52 -1.39 -4.82
C GLN A 125 13.13 -0.77 -6.09
N GLY A 126 14.43 -0.72 -6.15
CA GLY A 126 15.18 -0.15 -7.27
C GLY A 126 15.49 1.31 -7.04
N PHE A 127 14.83 2.24 -7.73
CA PHE A 127 15.03 3.67 -7.51
C PHE A 127 14.46 4.16 -6.17
N HIS A 128 13.42 3.47 -5.67
CA HIS A 128 12.86 3.68 -4.34
C HIS A 128 12.93 2.35 -3.58
N ASP A 129 13.34 2.38 -2.33
CA ASP A 129 13.09 1.33 -1.34
C ASP A 129 12.01 1.86 -0.40
N HIS A 130 10.74 1.54 -0.70
CA HIS A 130 9.63 2.31 -0.19
C HIS A 130 8.33 1.52 -0.16
N TRP A 131 7.51 1.78 0.86
CA TRP A 131 6.12 1.37 0.92
C TRP A 131 5.23 2.52 0.50
N THR A 132 4.27 2.26 -0.36
CA THR A 132 3.33 3.26 -0.87
C THR A 132 1.92 2.71 -0.99
N VAL A 133 0.93 3.58 -1.22
CA VAL A 133 -0.46 3.17 -1.44
C VAL A 133 -0.85 3.50 -2.87
N ILE A 134 -1.50 2.55 -3.53
CA ILE A 134 -2.12 2.78 -4.84
C ILE A 134 -3.53 3.33 -4.61
N GLU A 135 -3.76 4.53 -5.12
CA GLU A 135 -5.06 5.18 -5.12
C GLU A 135 -5.88 4.78 -6.35
N SER A 136 -5.23 4.77 -7.51
CA SER A 136 -5.87 4.38 -8.76
C SER A 136 -4.84 3.88 -9.77
N ILE A 137 -5.30 3.14 -10.77
CA ILE A 137 -4.44 2.55 -11.77
C ILE A 137 -5.11 2.60 -13.15
N THR A 138 -4.34 3.03 -14.16
CA THR A 138 -4.74 3.01 -15.56
C THR A 138 -3.88 2.01 -16.33
N GLU A 139 -4.15 1.80 -17.62
CA GLU A 139 -3.28 0.96 -18.46
C GLU A 139 -1.82 1.44 -18.51
N ARG A 140 -1.59 2.76 -18.30
CA ARG A 140 -0.28 3.41 -18.51
C ARG A 140 0.40 3.84 -17.22
N SER A 141 -0.31 3.95 -16.09
CA SER A 141 0.24 4.53 -14.87
C SER A 141 -0.49 4.05 -13.61
N ILE A 142 0.28 3.89 -12.54
CA ILE A 142 -0.22 3.82 -11.17
C ILE A 142 -0.19 5.24 -10.59
N PHE A 143 -1.28 5.66 -9.95
CA PHE A 143 -1.36 6.90 -9.17
C PHE A 143 -1.30 6.54 -7.70
N LEU A 144 -0.54 7.32 -6.94
CA LEU A 144 -0.16 6.99 -5.58
C LEU A 144 -0.73 8.00 -4.58
N TYR A 145 -1.22 7.47 -3.48
CA TYR A 145 -1.55 8.20 -2.26
C TYR A 145 -0.39 8.00 -1.27
N ASP A 146 0.67 8.78 -1.46
CA ASP A 146 2.02 8.47 -1.00
C ASP A 146 2.55 9.45 0.03
N SER A 147 3.23 8.91 1.06
CA SER A 147 3.79 9.68 2.19
C SER A 147 5.07 10.44 1.83
N ALA A 148 5.80 10.07 0.79
CA ALA A 148 7.01 10.74 0.30
C ALA A 148 6.75 11.59 -0.95
N ARG A 149 5.46 11.89 -1.24
CA ARG A 149 5.01 12.74 -2.35
C ARG A 149 5.29 12.17 -3.74
N ILE A 150 5.48 10.87 -3.87
CA ILE A 150 5.55 10.20 -5.17
C ILE A 150 4.13 10.15 -5.73
N LYS A 151 3.86 10.84 -6.83
CA LYS A 151 2.50 10.95 -7.35
C LYS A 151 2.12 9.84 -8.34
N ARG A 152 3.11 9.34 -9.11
CA ARG A 152 2.82 8.45 -10.23
C ARG A 152 4.01 7.57 -10.61
N LEU A 153 3.71 6.32 -10.98
CA LEU A 153 4.65 5.38 -11.59
C LEU A 153 4.18 5.04 -13.01
N PRO A 154 4.88 5.49 -14.06
CA PRO A 154 4.56 5.09 -15.42
C PRO A 154 4.85 3.61 -15.64
N ARG A 155 3.92 2.85 -16.24
CA ARG A 155 4.07 1.41 -16.51
C ARG A 155 5.36 1.07 -17.25
N ALA A 156 5.73 1.90 -18.24
CA ALA A 156 6.96 1.71 -19.02
C ALA A 156 8.25 1.78 -18.16
N ARG A 157 8.18 2.34 -16.94
CA ARG A 157 9.29 2.44 -16.00
C ARG A 157 9.24 1.36 -14.89
N CYS A 158 8.24 0.46 -14.92
CA CYS A 158 8.01 -0.57 -13.92
C CYS A 158 8.46 -1.95 -14.40
N THR A 159 8.77 -2.82 -13.45
CA THR A 159 9.10 -4.23 -13.66
C THR A 159 8.73 -5.05 -12.41
N THR A 160 8.55 -6.37 -12.55
CA THR A 160 8.34 -7.31 -11.43
C THR A 160 9.51 -8.28 -11.27
N VAL A 161 10.56 -8.17 -12.08
CA VAL A 161 11.69 -9.13 -12.09
C VAL A 161 12.95 -8.52 -11.48
N TYR A 162 13.54 -7.50 -12.12
CA TYR A 162 14.69 -6.76 -11.62
C TYR A 162 14.71 -5.34 -12.19
N ALA A 163 15.19 -4.39 -11.39
CA ALA A 163 15.29 -3.01 -11.80
C ALA A 163 16.43 -2.81 -12.80
N THR A 164 16.21 -1.93 -13.78
CA THR A 164 17.18 -1.47 -14.75
C THR A 164 17.12 0.06 -14.85
N TRP A 165 18.07 0.69 -15.51
CA TRP A 165 18.01 2.13 -15.72
C TRP A 165 16.78 2.59 -16.52
N LYS A 166 16.23 1.73 -17.42
CA LYS A 166 14.98 1.99 -18.17
C LYS A 166 13.75 1.69 -17.33
N ARG A 167 13.74 0.57 -16.61
CA ARG A 167 12.66 0.11 -15.73
C ARG A 167 13.12 0.18 -14.29
N LYS A 168 13.19 1.40 -13.77
CA LYS A 168 13.81 1.71 -12.50
C LYS A 168 12.96 1.38 -11.27
N HIS A 169 11.65 1.17 -11.44
CA HIS A 169 10.74 0.84 -10.34
C HIS A 169 10.47 -0.67 -10.35
N LEU A 170 11.05 -1.37 -9.38
CA LEU A 170 10.74 -2.77 -9.13
C LEU A 170 9.52 -2.84 -8.22
N LEU A 171 8.42 -3.33 -8.75
CA LEU A 171 7.21 -3.64 -7.98
C LEU A 171 7.38 -5.01 -7.34
N LEU A 172 7.00 -5.15 -6.07
CA LEU A 172 7.18 -6.37 -5.31
C LEU A 172 5.84 -7.10 -5.11
N PRO A 173 5.43 -8.04 -5.98
CA PRO A 173 4.15 -8.73 -5.87
C PRO A 173 3.96 -9.43 -4.53
N ALA A 174 4.97 -10.16 -4.04
CA ALA A 174 4.93 -10.85 -2.75
C ALA A 174 4.84 -9.90 -1.54
N GLN A 175 5.05 -8.60 -1.76
CA GLN A 175 4.95 -7.53 -0.76
C GLN A 175 3.86 -6.52 -1.16
N THR A 176 2.77 -7.03 -1.72
CA THR A 176 1.62 -6.20 -2.12
C THR A 176 0.38 -6.71 -1.41
N TYR A 177 -0.29 -5.79 -0.70
CA TYR A 177 -1.44 -6.07 0.16
C TYR A 177 -2.68 -5.44 -0.43
N PHE A 178 -3.70 -6.25 -0.66
CA PHE A 178 -5.03 -5.85 -1.14
C PHE A 178 -5.93 -5.70 0.09
N LEU A 179 -6.47 -4.52 0.29
CA LEU A 179 -7.21 -4.14 1.50
C LEU A 179 -8.62 -3.72 1.14
N SER A 180 -9.64 -4.30 1.80
CA SER A 180 -11.03 -3.90 1.58
C SER A 180 -11.90 -4.10 2.82
N ASN A 181 -13.04 -3.41 2.86
CA ASN A 181 -14.11 -3.63 3.84
C ASN A 181 -15.29 -4.42 3.25
N GLU A 182 -15.20 -4.84 2.00
CA GLU A 182 -16.16 -5.74 1.42
C GLU A 182 -15.71 -7.18 1.66
N VAL A 183 -16.56 -7.97 2.31
CA VAL A 183 -16.44 -9.43 2.28
C VAL A 183 -16.84 -9.86 0.87
N THR A 184 -15.88 -10.05 -0.01
CA THR A 184 -16.17 -10.65 -1.31
C THR A 184 -16.40 -12.13 -1.08
N ASP A 185 -17.62 -12.62 -1.36
CA ASP A 185 -18.00 -14.05 -1.36
C ASP A 185 -17.27 -14.86 -2.46
N GLU A 186 -16.14 -14.37 -2.95
CA GLU A 186 -15.33 -15.04 -3.98
C GLU A 186 -14.32 -16.03 -3.40
N GLN A 187 -14.82 -17.02 -2.63
CA GLN A 187 -14.07 -18.26 -2.36
C GLN A 187 -14.31 -19.35 -3.43
N SER A 188 -14.85 -19.01 -4.57
CA SER A 188 -15.09 -20.01 -5.64
C SER A 188 -14.53 -19.48 -6.95
N ASN A 189 -13.34 -19.89 -7.28
CA ASN A 189 -12.76 -20.06 -8.61
C ASN A 189 -11.32 -19.51 -8.74
N TRP A 190 -10.38 -20.23 -8.09
CA TRP A 190 -8.96 -20.24 -8.53
C TRP A 190 -8.46 -21.67 -8.58
#